data_8195281b37e6d8c6fc0ac210bfadceb2
#
_entry.id   8195281b37e6d8c6fc0ac210bfadceb2
#
_cell.length_a   1.000
_cell.length_b   1.000
_cell.length_c   1.000
_cell.angle_alpha   90.00
_cell.angle_beta   90.00
_cell.angle_gamma   90.00
#
_symmetry.space_group_name_H-M   'P 1'
#
loop_
_entity.id
_entity.type
_entity.pdbx_description
1 polymer ?
#
loop_
_entity_poly.entity_id
_entity_poly.type
_entity_poly.pdbx_seq_one_letter_code
_entity_poly.pdbx_strand_id
1 'polypeptide(L)'
;MKNIRLCAFADEAGSALSEQISAMKQNGVDGLEIRFVDGKNVTELTETQAREIRKQLDGNGLFVWSIGSPIGKISLEDDIDAHMELFRKTLYLSDILGAEHFRLFSFFVGHGDCEKRQEEVFDNFN
;
A
#
# COMPACT_ATOMS: atom_id res chain seq x y z
N MET A 1 -7.75 -27.73 8.27
CA MET A 1 -6.35 -27.65 7.88
C MET A 1 -6.16 -26.68 6.73
N LYS A 2 -6.21 -25.39 7.02
CA LYS A 2 -5.99 -24.41 5.95
C LYS A 2 -4.77 -23.56 6.28
N ASN A 3 -3.67 -23.84 5.60
CA ASN A 3 -2.53 -22.93 5.55
C ASN A 3 -2.70 -21.84 4.45
N ILE A 4 -3.95 -21.60 4.02
CA ILE A 4 -4.27 -20.59 3.04
C ILE A 4 -4.96 -19.44 3.75
N ARG A 5 -4.36 -18.26 3.65
CA ARG A 5 -4.96 -16.99 4.09
C ARG A 5 -5.51 -16.26 2.87
N LEU A 6 -6.72 -15.75 2.99
CA LEU A 6 -7.33 -14.93 1.95
C LEU A 6 -7.04 -13.45 2.23
N CYS A 7 -6.61 -12.73 1.20
CA CYS A 7 -6.30 -11.31 1.29
C CYS A 7 -6.98 -10.56 0.16
N ALA A 8 -7.41 -9.33 0.42
CA ALA A 8 -8.12 -8.52 -0.57
C ALA A 8 -7.81 -7.02 -0.41
N PHE A 9 -8.07 -6.27 -1.47
CA PHE A 9 -8.12 -4.81 -1.43
C PHE A 9 -9.36 -4.39 -0.64
N ALA A 10 -9.18 -3.95 0.58
CA ALA A 10 -10.28 -3.64 1.48
C ALA A 10 -11.13 -2.45 1.03
N ASP A 11 -10.54 -1.48 0.32
CA ASP A 11 -11.21 -0.30 -0.18
C ASP A 11 -12.20 -0.58 -1.33
N GLU A 12 -12.18 -1.76 -1.92
CA GLU A 12 -13.22 -2.21 -2.87
C GLU A 12 -14.57 -2.41 -2.16
N ALA A 13 -14.56 -2.65 -0.85
CA ALA A 13 -15.78 -2.86 -0.06
C ALA A 13 -16.39 -1.56 0.46
N GLY A 14 -15.60 -0.51 0.61
CA GLY A 14 -16.04 0.79 1.10
C GLY A 14 -14.90 1.69 1.53
N SER A 15 -15.21 2.96 1.70
CA SER A 15 -14.22 3.97 2.07
C SER A 15 -13.84 3.93 3.56
N ALA A 16 -14.83 3.75 4.45
CA ALA A 16 -14.59 3.77 5.88
C ALA A 16 -13.93 2.48 6.36
N LEU A 17 -12.99 2.60 7.31
CA LEU A 17 -12.31 1.45 7.89
C LEU A 17 -13.30 0.43 8.47
N SER A 18 -14.36 0.90 9.11
CA SER A 18 -15.42 0.03 9.67
C SER A 18 -16.14 -0.81 8.62
N GLU A 19 -16.38 -0.24 7.43
CA GLU A 19 -16.97 -0.97 6.30
C GLU A 19 -16.01 -2.02 5.76
N GLN A 20 -14.75 -1.66 5.64
CA GLN A 20 -13.69 -2.58 5.19
C GLN A 20 -13.55 -3.76 6.15
N ILE A 21 -13.46 -3.51 7.45
CA ILE A 21 -13.39 -4.55 8.49
C ILE A 21 -14.63 -5.46 8.44
N SER A 22 -15.82 -4.87 8.36
CA SER A 22 -17.06 -5.62 8.30
C SER A 22 -17.11 -6.55 7.10
N ALA A 23 -16.74 -6.05 5.92
CA ALA A 23 -16.72 -6.84 4.68
C ALA A 23 -15.71 -8.00 4.75
N MET A 24 -14.49 -7.75 5.28
CA MET A 24 -13.48 -8.79 5.45
C MET A 24 -14.00 -9.93 6.35
N LYS A 25 -14.58 -9.58 7.48
CA LYS A 25 -15.14 -10.56 8.44
C LYS A 25 -16.31 -11.35 7.85
N GLN A 26 -17.23 -10.68 7.15
CA GLN A 26 -18.40 -11.32 6.52
C GLN A 26 -18.01 -12.31 5.41
N ASN A 27 -16.90 -12.08 4.74
CA ASN A 27 -16.45 -12.91 3.62
C ASN A 27 -15.30 -13.86 3.97
N GLY A 28 -14.93 -13.95 5.25
CA GLY A 28 -13.85 -14.85 5.68
C GLY A 28 -12.47 -14.47 5.10
N VAL A 29 -12.25 -13.19 4.87
CA VAL A 29 -10.96 -12.66 4.41
C VAL A 29 -10.11 -12.30 5.62
N ASP A 30 -8.87 -12.77 5.64
CA ASP A 30 -7.97 -12.69 6.79
C ASP A 30 -7.09 -11.43 6.78
N GLY A 31 -6.68 -11.02 5.60
CA GLY A 31 -5.70 -9.94 5.41
C GLY A 31 -6.15 -8.86 4.43
N LEU A 32 -5.67 -7.65 4.68
CA LEU A 32 -5.95 -6.49 3.84
C LEU A 32 -4.71 -6.10 3.03
N GLU A 33 -4.92 -5.76 1.76
CA GLU A 33 -4.02 -4.87 1.04
C GLU A 33 -4.59 -3.46 1.16
N ILE A 34 -3.85 -2.56 1.84
CA ILE A 34 -4.31 -1.20 2.12
C ILE A 34 -3.86 -0.26 1.02
N ARG A 35 -4.81 0.41 0.36
CA ARG A 35 -4.60 1.52 -0.57
C ARG A 35 -5.19 2.82 -0.02
N PHE A 36 -6.46 2.78 0.37
CA PHE A 36 -7.21 3.90 0.91
C PHE A 36 -7.93 3.48 2.20
N VAL A 37 -7.95 4.39 3.16
CA VAL A 37 -8.74 4.26 4.40
C VAL A 37 -9.33 5.62 4.73
N ASP A 38 -10.62 5.66 5.00
CA ASP A 38 -11.37 6.88 5.33
C ASP A 38 -11.16 8.00 4.28
N GLY A 39 -11.10 7.62 3.01
CA GLY A 39 -10.91 8.53 1.89
C GLY A 39 -9.47 9.04 1.68
N LYS A 40 -8.52 8.56 2.46
CA LYS A 40 -7.10 8.93 2.34
C LYS A 40 -6.28 7.80 1.74
N ASN A 41 -5.39 8.14 0.82
CA ASN A 41 -4.37 7.20 0.38
C ASN A 41 -3.45 6.84 1.55
N VAL A 42 -2.93 5.63 1.56
CA VAL A 42 -2.02 5.16 2.62
C VAL A 42 -0.81 6.07 2.83
N THR A 43 -0.32 6.74 1.78
CA THR A 43 0.79 7.70 1.85
C THR A 43 0.43 9.00 2.58
N GLU A 44 -0.86 9.29 2.73
CA GLU A 44 -1.39 10.50 3.37
C GLU A 44 -1.70 10.30 4.85
N LEU A 45 -1.63 9.08 5.34
CA LEU A 45 -1.90 8.78 6.75
C LEU A 45 -0.87 9.45 7.66
N THR A 46 -1.33 9.87 8.84
CA THR A 46 -0.43 10.24 9.94
C THR A 46 -0.03 8.99 10.73
N GLU A 47 1.03 9.10 11.51
CA GLU A 47 1.44 8.03 12.43
C GLU A 47 0.30 7.63 13.38
N THR A 48 -0.39 8.62 13.95
CA THR A 48 -1.52 8.37 14.86
C THR A 48 -2.64 7.60 14.17
N GLN A 49 -2.98 7.96 12.93
CA GLN A 49 -3.99 7.25 12.14
C GLN A 49 -3.55 5.82 11.83
N ALA A 50 -2.30 5.61 11.45
CA ALA A 50 -1.77 4.27 11.19
C ALA A 50 -1.80 3.37 12.44
N ARG A 51 -1.46 3.91 13.60
CA ARG A 51 -1.54 3.19 14.88
C ARG A 51 -2.98 2.81 15.24
N GLU A 52 -3.92 3.72 15.04
CA GLU A 52 -5.34 3.46 15.29
C GLU A 52 -5.90 2.40 14.33
N ILE A 53 -5.56 2.48 13.05
CA ILE A 53 -5.93 1.45 12.06
C ILE A 53 -5.39 0.08 12.49
N ARG A 54 -4.11 0.00 12.85
CA ARG A 54 -3.48 -1.24 13.32
C ARG A 54 -4.22 -1.82 14.53
N LYS A 55 -4.53 -0.98 15.51
CA LYS A 55 -5.24 -1.38 16.72
C LYS A 55 -6.63 -1.97 16.41
N GLN A 56 -7.37 -1.33 15.51
CA GLN A 56 -8.70 -1.82 15.11
C GLN A 56 -8.62 -3.13 14.33
N LEU A 57 -7.63 -3.29 13.45
CA LEU A 57 -7.42 -4.55 12.73
C LEU A 57 -7.04 -5.68 13.68
N ASP A 58 -6.09 -5.45 14.57
CA ASP A 58 -5.68 -6.44 15.59
C ASP A 58 -6.85 -6.86 16.47
N GLY A 59 -7.69 -5.91 16.91
CA GLY A 59 -8.88 -6.17 17.69
C GLY A 59 -9.97 -6.97 16.96
N ASN A 60 -9.90 -7.05 15.64
CA ASN A 60 -10.83 -7.82 14.80
C ASN A 60 -10.20 -9.11 14.22
N GLY A 61 -8.98 -9.45 14.62
CA GLY A 61 -8.29 -10.63 14.13
C GLY A 61 -7.85 -10.55 12.67
N LEU A 62 -7.69 -9.32 12.15
CA LEU A 62 -7.25 -9.05 10.78
C LEU A 62 -5.79 -8.57 10.78
N PHE A 63 -5.10 -8.79 9.67
CA PHE A 63 -3.72 -8.30 9.51
C PHE A 63 -3.56 -7.56 8.18
N VAL A 64 -2.48 -6.78 8.07
CA VAL A 64 -2.12 -6.11 6.83
C VAL A 64 -1.18 -7.01 6.06
N TRP A 65 -1.67 -7.54 4.93
CA TRP A 65 -0.88 -8.35 4.02
C TRP A 65 0.13 -7.50 3.24
N SER A 66 -0.37 -6.42 2.67
CA SER A 66 0.42 -5.56 1.79
C SER A 66 -0.02 -4.11 1.87
N ILE A 67 0.92 -3.21 1.64
CA ILE A 67 0.64 -1.81 1.32
C ILE A 67 0.57 -1.69 -0.19
N GLY A 68 -0.62 -1.38 -0.70
CA GLY A 68 -0.87 -1.09 -2.11
C GLY A 68 -0.51 0.36 -2.45
N SER A 69 0.79 0.68 -2.37
CA SER A 69 1.27 2.05 -2.51
C SER A 69 1.20 2.55 -3.96
N PRO A 70 1.14 3.88 -4.17
CA PRO A 70 1.32 4.51 -5.46
C PRO A 70 2.80 4.78 -5.79
N ILE A 71 3.73 4.35 -4.95
CA ILE A 71 5.15 4.58 -5.15
C ILE A 71 5.62 3.95 -6.47
N GLY A 72 6.33 4.73 -7.27
CA GLY A 72 6.73 4.37 -8.63
C GLY A 72 5.69 4.69 -9.71
N LYS A 73 4.50 5.18 -9.34
CA LYS A 73 3.48 5.71 -10.28
C LYS A 73 3.78 7.16 -10.67
N ILE A 74 4.99 7.44 -11.08
CA ILE A 74 5.45 8.75 -11.58
C ILE A 74 6.23 8.57 -12.86
N SER A 75 6.39 9.66 -13.62
CA SER A 75 7.30 9.70 -14.77
C SER A 75 8.75 9.76 -14.29
N LEU A 76 9.66 9.26 -15.10
CA LEU A 76 11.11 9.44 -14.89
C LEU A 76 11.54 10.92 -14.92
N GLU A 77 10.68 11.80 -15.48
CA GLU A 77 10.91 13.26 -15.54
C GLU A 77 10.48 13.98 -14.26
N ASP A 78 9.74 13.31 -13.37
CA ASP A 78 9.27 13.91 -12.12
C ASP A 78 10.39 13.98 -11.08
N ASP A 79 10.16 14.72 -10.00
CA ASP A 79 11.10 14.86 -8.88
C ASP A 79 11.25 13.54 -8.12
N ILE A 80 12.28 12.79 -8.46
CA ILE A 80 12.60 11.49 -7.85
C ILE A 80 12.97 11.66 -6.37
N ASP A 81 13.65 12.71 -5.98
CA ASP A 81 14.08 12.93 -4.60
C ASP A 81 12.87 13.15 -3.68
N ALA A 82 11.92 14.00 -4.10
CA ALA A 82 10.67 14.19 -3.37
C ALA A 82 9.87 12.89 -3.29
N HIS A 83 9.88 12.10 -4.35
CA HIS A 83 9.19 10.80 -4.38
C HIS A 83 9.85 9.78 -3.45
N MET A 84 11.18 9.80 -3.33
CA MET A 84 11.92 8.96 -2.39
C MET A 84 11.62 9.33 -0.93
N GLU A 85 11.42 10.61 -0.61
CA GLU A 85 10.96 11.01 0.74
C GLU A 85 9.55 10.47 1.04
N LEU A 86 8.64 10.53 0.07
CA LEU A 86 7.32 9.93 0.19
C LEU A 86 7.42 8.41 0.40
N PHE A 87 8.33 7.74 -0.30
CA PHE A 87 8.59 6.31 -0.13
C PHE A 87 9.06 6.00 1.30
N ARG A 88 10.06 6.72 1.82
CA ARG A 88 10.56 6.52 3.19
C ARG A 88 9.46 6.70 4.23
N LYS A 89 8.65 7.77 4.09
CA LYS A 89 7.48 7.99 4.94
C LYS A 89 6.52 6.81 4.89
N THR A 90 6.22 6.33 3.69
CA THR A 90 5.25 5.24 3.50
C THR A 90 5.79 3.92 4.03
N LEU A 91 7.09 3.65 3.92
CA LEU A 91 7.73 2.49 4.57
C LEU A 91 7.60 2.54 6.09
N TYR A 92 7.80 3.70 6.68
CA TYR A 92 7.61 3.89 8.13
C TYR A 92 6.16 3.60 8.55
N LEU A 93 5.18 4.09 7.78
CA LEU A 93 3.77 3.79 8.02
C LEU A 93 3.46 2.29 7.84
N SER A 94 4.10 1.64 6.86
CA SER A 94 4.01 0.21 6.63
C SER A 94 4.45 -0.61 7.85
N ASP A 95 5.55 -0.21 8.49
CA ASP A 95 6.02 -0.83 9.73
C ASP A 95 5.01 -0.69 10.87
N ILE A 96 4.45 0.50 11.05
CA ILE A 96 3.40 0.75 12.06
C ILE A 96 2.19 -0.14 11.81
N LEU A 97 1.75 -0.27 10.56
CA LEU A 97 0.63 -1.10 10.16
C LEU A 97 0.95 -2.60 10.24
N GLY A 98 2.23 -2.97 10.36
CA GLY A 98 2.68 -4.35 10.41
C GLY A 98 2.51 -5.09 9.09
N ALA A 99 2.62 -4.39 7.97
CA ALA A 99 2.47 -4.99 6.65
C ALA A 99 3.59 -6.00 6.36
N GLU A 100 3.22 -7.13 5.77
CA GLU A 100 4.16 -8.17 5.38
C GLU A 100 4.83 -7.84 4.03
N HIS A 101 4.14 -7.08 3.17
CA HIS A 101 4.59 -6.74 1.83
C HIS A 101 4.32 -5.28 1.49
N PHE A 102 5.08 -4.79 0.53
CA PHE A 102 4.94 -3.42 0.01
C PHE A 102 4.99 -3.45 -1.52
N ARG A 103 3.92 -3.01 -2.18
CA ARG A 103 3.83 -2.98 -3.64
C ARG A 103 4.38 -1.66 -4.18
N LEU A 104 5.21 -1.78 -5.22
CA LEU A 104 5.78 -0.68 -5.98
C LEU A 104 5.38 -0.76 -7.45
N PHE A 105 5.48 0.37 -8.15
CA PHE A 105 5.43 0.47 -9.61
C PHE A 105 6.80 0.86 -10.16
N SER A 106 6.99 0.65 -11.46
CA SER A 106 8.29 0.76 -12.12
C SER A 106 8.41 1.99 -13.03
N PHE A 107 7.77 3.07 -12.67
CA PHE A 107 7.77 4.35 -13.39
C PHE A 107 7.03 4.34 -14.74
N PHE A 108 6.56 5.51 -15.16
CA PHE A 108 6.04 5.73 -16.50
C PHE A 108 7.16 6.21 -17.40
N VAL A 109 7.29 5.59 -18.57
CA VAL A 109 8.19 6.00 -19.63
C VAL A 109 7.37 6.37 -20.87
N GLY A 110 7.90 7.28 -21.70
CA GLY A 110 7.24 7.69 -22.94
C GLY A 110 7.09 6.53 -23.93
N HIS A 111 6.11 6.62 -24.82
CA HIS A 111 5.89 5.61 -25.85
C HIS A 111 7.16 5.41 -26.70
N GLY A 112 7.58 4.16 -26.85
CA GLY A 112 8.75 3.76 -27.63
C GLY A 112 10.09 3.90 -26.92
N ASP A 113 10.10 4.38 -25.66
CA ASP A 113 11.33 4.62 -24.90
C ASP A 113 11.68 3.52 -23.88
N CYS A 114 10.80 2.53 -23.69
CA CYS A 114 10.97 1.51 -22.65
C CYS A 114 12.32 0.79 -22.71
N GLU A 115 12.75 0.35 -23.90
CA GLU A 115 14.04 -0.32 -24.05
C GLU A 115 15.23 0.60 -23.81
N LYS A 116 15.12 1.86 -24.24
CA LYS A 116 16.20 2.85 -24.13
C LYS A 116 16.40 3.33 -22.70
N ARG A 117 15.36 3.32 -21.88
CA ARG A 117 15.37 3.86 -20.51
C ARG A 117 15.33 2.78 -19.43
N GLN A 118 15.50 1.52 -19.82
CA GLN A 118 15.46 0.40 -18.89
C GLN A 118 16.52 0.53 -17.78
N GLU A 119 17.74 0.93 -18.12
CA GLU A 119 18.80 1.12 -17.13
C GLU A 119 18.45 2.23 -16.14
N GLU A 120 17.89 3.35 -16.61
CA GLU A 120 17.46 4.45 -15.76
C GLU A 120 16.36 4.02 -14.78
N VAL A 121 15.41 3.18 -15.21
CA VAL A 121 14.40 2.60 -14.34
C VAL A 121 15.07 1.72 -13.28
N PHE A 122 16.00 0.87 -13.65
CA PHE A 122 16.72 0.01 -12.70
C PHE A 122 17.56 0.80 -11.70
N ASP A 123 18.21 1.88 -12.13
CA ASP A 123 19.02 2.74 -11.26
C ASP A 123 18.17 3.38 -10.15
N ASN A 124 16.91 3.71 -10.44
CA ASN A 124 15.99 4.28 -9.45
C ASN A 124 15.52 3.25 -8.40
N PHE A 125 15.79 1.96 -8.58
CA PHE A 125 15.51 0.92 -7.57
C PHE A 125 16.73 0.57 -6.71
N ASN A 126 17.89 1.11 -7.02
CA ASN A 126 19.13 0.91 -6.27
C ASN A 126 19.45 2.10 -5.37
#